data_33089df10b46dca6b75b5fd5c2394cd2
#
_entry.id   33089df10b46dca6b75b5fd5c2394cd2
#
_cell.length_a   1.000
_cell.length_b   1.000
_cell.length_c   1.000
_cell.angle_alpha   90.00
_cell.angle_beta   90.00
_cell.angle_gamma   90.00
#
_symmetry.space_group_name_H-M   'P 1'
#
loop_
_entity.id
_entity.type
_entity.pdbx_description
1 polymer ?
#
loop_
_entity_poly.entity_id
_entity_poly.type
_entity_poly.pdbx_seq_one_letter_code
_entity_poly.pdbx_strand_id
1 'polypeptide(L)'
;MSAVPNDTPLADSAALLEASGLVKHFGPVVALRSADLRVRGGEIHALMGANGAGKSTLVKILTGALTADAGTITLGGRPRSFRSTSEARRAGLICVYQDPSLLPDLTVLQNLKLTATPIMAFRRYLIELGLGGFDLQTMPRELARPTLSLLDLARALAIEPRLLLLDEITASLPADLTVRVFNVARQLRAEGRSVIFISHRLAEVAALCDRATVLRDGKTVGVVEPAQGGEERIVKLMLGPVADEVAAEAASPSAPATGAVAVEVRDLKAGILTDVTFTLRYGEVLGVAALEGQGQQELFDCLAGVRRSESGQIMVGGKTRTFRHPADAIRAGLVLIPADRLQALLRQRSVRENIALPLVNRISRWGPINTRREKRRVEKAVKRLQIDTRVQSEVRRLSGGNQQKVGIARWLVGGFQTLLCFDPTRGIDIGTKRQIYGLIKELAAGGSAVLLFTSELPEIQLACNRVIVLFGGRLVDEMPAAEADEKALLRAAHGLPAEADAEQEA
;
A
#
# COMPACT_ATOMS: atom_id res chain seq x y z
N MET A 1 -39.35 37.76 7.72
CA MET A 1 -38.68 37.30 8.97
C MET A 1 -38.74 35.78 8.95
N SER A 2 -37.73 35.15 8.41
CA SER A 2 -37.56 33.67 8.35
C SER A 2 -36.50 33.29 9.36
N ALA A 3 -36.88 32.43 10.28
CA ALA A 3 -36.00 31.92 11.36
C ALA A 3 -34.98 30.97 10.75
N VAL A 4 -33.72 31.24 11.05
CA VAL A 4 -32.56 30.35 10.80
C VAL A 4 -32.63 29.21 11.83
N PRO A 5 -32.49 27.93 11.47
CA PRO A 5 -32.43 26.85 12.45
C PRO A 5 -31.12 26.95 13.24
N ASN A 6 -31.25 26.94 14.55
CA ASN A 6 -30.17 26.86 15.52
C ASN A 6 -29.36 25.56 15.29
N ASP A 7 -28.12 25.71 14.87
CA ASP A 7 -27.08 24.67 15.01
C ASP A 7 -26.80 24.51 16.52
N THR A 8 -27.40 23.52 17.13
CA THR A 8 -27.03 23.07 18.47
C THR A 8 -25.67 22.35 18.34
N PRO A 9 -24.59 22.79 19.00
CA PRO A 9 -23.34 22.06 19.02
C PRO A 9 -23.60 20.71 19.68
N LEU A 10 -23.29 19.62 18.97
CA LEU A 10 -23.26 18.26 19.51
C LEU A 10 -22.46 18.27 20.81
N ALA A 11 -23.11 17.95 21.93
CA ALA A 11 -22.53 17.92 23.25
C ALA A 11 -21.18 17.19 23.22
N ASP A 12 -20.18 17.77 23.89
CA ASP A 12 -18.82 17.24 24.00
C ASP A 12 -18.88 15.87 24.70
N SER A 13 -19.05 14.80 23.94
CA SER A 13 -19.18 13.45 24.46
C SER A 13 -17.87 13.09 25.16
N ALA A 14 -17.97 12.60 26.41
CA ALA A 14 -16.81 12.28 27.25
C ALA A 14 -15.82 11.37 26.51
N ALA A 15 -14.53 11.66 26.60
CA ALA A 15 -13.49 10.85 25.99
C ALA A 15 -13.54 9.43 26.57
N LEU A 16 -13.66 8.43 25.69
CA LEU A 16 -13.55 7.01 26.06
C LEU A 16 -12.08 6.66 26.29
N LEU A 17 -11.20 7.05 25.36
CA LEU A 17 -9.75 6.86 25.44
C LEU A 17 -9.07 8.21 25.26
N GLU A 18 -8.10 8.49 26.13
CA GLU A 18 -7.21 9.63 25.98
C GLU A 18 -5.78 9.18 26.28
N ALA A 19 -4.91 9.38 25.30
CA ALA A 19 -3.48 9.18 25.41
C ALA A 19 -2.80 10.54 25.23
N SER A 20 -1.95 10.94 26.16
CA SER A 20 -1.32 12.26 26.18
C SER A 20 0.18 12.16 26.37
N GLY A 21 0.93 12.83 25.48
CA GLY A 21 2.37 12.96 25.57
C GLY A 21 3.13 11.64 25.55
N LEU A 22 2.62 10.62 24.81
CA LEU A 22 3.27 9.30 24.78
C LEU A 22 4.62 9.36 24.08
N VAL A 23 5.65 8.85 24.78
CA VAL A 23 7.04 8.77 24.31
C VAL A 23 7.48 7.30 24.25
N LYS A 24 8.22 6.92 23.21
CA LYS A 24 8.82 5.59 23.09
C LYS A 24 10.14 5.61 22.34
N HIS A 25 11.16 5.03 22.95
CA HIS A 25 12.48 4.86 22.37
C HIS A 25 12.80 3.37 22.16
N PHE A 26 13.51 3.07 21.10
CA PHE A 26 14.12 1.76 20.83
C PHE A 26 15.63 1.98 20.63
N GLY A 27 16.40 1.97 21.69
CA GLY A 27 17.80 2.37 21.65
C GLY A 27 17.95 3.79 21.12
N PRO A 28 18.70 4.03 20.03
CA PRO A 28 18.88 5.37 19.46
C PRO A 28 17.68 5.86 18.63
N VAL A 29 16.69 5.00 18.36
CA VAL A 29 15.52 5.34 17.53
C VAL A 29 14.39 5.84 18.40
N VAL A 30 13.93 7.06 18.16
CA VAL A 30 12.75 7.64 18.80
C VAL A 30 11.51 7.32 17.96
N ALA A 31 10.72 6.35 18.39
CA ALA A 31 9.51 5.94 17.66
C ALA A 31 8.31 6.83 17.96
N LEU A 32 8.17 7.30 19.19
CA LEU A 32 7.20 8.34 19.59
C LEU A 32 7.92 9.42 20.37
N ARG A 33 7.69 10.68 19.99
CA ARG A 33 8.29 11.88 20.63
C ARG A 33 7.30 12.57 21.55
N SER A 34 6.03 12.64 21.19
CA SER A 34 4.89 13.14 21.92
C SER A 34 3.65 12.82 21.10
N ALA A 35 3.09 11.65 21.32
CA ALA A 35 1.89 11.21 20.60
C ALA A 35 0.66 11.41 21.52
N ASP A 36 -0.35 12.09 20.95
CA ASP A 36 -1.63 12.34 21.58
C ASP A 36 -2.73 11.69 20.75
N LEU A 37 -3.70 11.06 21.41
CA LEU A 37 -4.86 10.47 20.76
C LEU A 37 -6.07 10.59 21.68
N ARG A 38 -7.17 11.14 21.17
CA ARG A 38 -8.43 11.26 21.92
C ARG A 38 -9.57 10.68 21.10
N VAL A 39 -10.20 9.63 21.63
CA VAL A 39 -11.35 8.93 21.03
C VAL A 39 -12.57 9.13 21.92
N ARG A 40 -13.68 9.56 21.35
CA ARG A 40 -14.96 9.74 22.04
C ARG A 40 -15.72 8.42 22.14
N GLY A 41 -16.68 8.34 23.06
CA GLY A 41 -17.61 7.20 23.10
C GLY A 41 -18.52 7.20 21.87
N GLY A 42 -18.70 6.01 21.21
CA GLY A 42 -19.51 5.89 20.00
C GLY A 42 -18.91 6.58 18.76
N GLU A 43 -17.57 6.69 18.68
CA GLU A 43 -16.86 7.31 17.56
C GLU A 43 -16.11 6.27 16.75
N ILE A 44 -16.09 6.43 15.41
CA ILE A 44 -15.12 5.77 14.54
C ILE A 44 -14.01 6.77 14.27
N HIS A 45 -12.86 6.57 14.88
CA HIS A 45 -11.72 7.47 14.84
C HIS A 45 -10.60 6.92 13.98
N ALA A 46 -10.16 7.66 12.95
CA ALA A 46 -9.02 7.26 12.15
C ALA A 46 -7.69 7.61 12.83
N LEU A 47 -6.71 6.71 12.72
CA LEU A 47 -5.31 6.99 13.05
C LEU A 47 -4.49 6.95 11.75
N MET A 48 -4.07 8.13 11.31
CA MET A 48 -3.39 8.36 10.04
C MET A 48 -1.92 8.72 10.24
N GLY A 49 -1.12 8.58 9.20
CA GLY A 49 0.30 8.95 9.20
C GLY A 49 1.11 8.09 8.24
N ALA A 50 2.25 8.59 7.79
CA ALA A 50 3.18 7.87 6.94
C ALA A 50 3.72 6.59 7.63
N ASN A 51 4.31 5.67 6.83
CA ASN A 51 5.03 4.53 7.40
C ASN A 51 6.23 5.03 8.21
N GLY A 52 6.38 4.50 9.43
CA GLY A 52 7.38 5.00 10.37
C GLY A 52 6.92 6.20 11.23
N ALA A 53 5.73 6.76 11.01
CA ALA A 53 5.20 7.86 11.83
C ALA A 53 4.93 7.49 13.30
N GLY A 54 4.96 6.19 13.65
CA GLY A 54 4.76 5.71 15.01
C GLY A 54 3.40 5.05 15.27
N LYS A 55 2.52 4.92 14.27
CA LYS A 55 1.16 4.33 14.41
C LYS A 55 1.17 2.97 15.10
N SER A 56 1.91 2.01 14.57
CA SER A 56 1.97 0.65 15.15
C SER A 56 2.61 0.63 16.53
N THR A 57 3.51 1.57 16.85
CA THR A 57 4.07 1.72 18.20
C THR A 57 3.00 2.24 19.15
N LEU A 58 2.22 3.24 18.75
CA LEU A 58 1.10 3.76 19.52
C LEU A 58 0.06 2.66 19.78
N VAL A 59 -0.35 1.92 18.75
CA VAL A 59 -1.29 0.78 18.87
C VAL A 59 -0.77 -0.26 19.88
N LYS A 60 0.50 -0.65 19.77
CA LYS A 60 1.12 -1.62 20.70
C LYS A 60 1.16 -1.11 22.15
N ILE A 61 1.31 0.19 22.36
CA ILE A 61 1.25 0.79 23.70
C ILE A 61 -0.19 0.76 24.22
N LEU A 62 -1.16 1.17 23.42
CA LEU A 62 -2.57 1.16 23.79
C LEU A 62 -3.08 -0.25 24.13
N THR A 63 -2.57 -1.26 23.41
CA THR A 63 -2.93 -2.67 23.61
C THR A 63 -2.08 -3.38 24.66
N GLY A 64 -1.14 -2.70 25.31
CA GLY A 64 -0.28 -3.29 26.32
C GLY A 64 0.77 -4.28 25.81
N ALA A 65 0.99 -4.35 24.48
CA ALA A 65 2.07 -5.12 23.88
C ALA A 65 3.44 -4.44 24.03
N LEU A 66 3.42 -3.12 24.26
CA LEU A 66 4.59 -2.29 24.59
C LEU A 66 4.25 -1.35 25.76
N THR A 67 5.25 -0.99 26.56
CA THR A 67 5.12 0.04 27.58
C THR A 67 5.69 1.36 27.06
N ALA A 68 4.97 2.47 27.24
CA ALA A 68 5.51 3.79 26.97
C ALA A 68 6.62 4.16 27.96
N ASP A 69 7.57 4.97 27.51
CA ASP A 69 8.66 5.47 28.37
C ASP A 69 8.19 6.71 29.15
N ALA A 70 7.24 7.48 28.60
CA ALA A 70 6.57 8.61 29.25
C ALA A 70 5.18 8.85 28.66
N GLY A 71 4.39 9.70 29.30
CA GLY A 71 3.02 10.03 28.93
C GLY A 71 1.99 9.27 29.76
N THR A 72 0.71 9.54 29.50
CA THR A 72 -0.41 8.98 30.27
C THR A 72 -1.48 8.42 29.34
N ILE A 73 -2.19 7.40 29.79
CA ILE A 73 -3.36 6.84 29.13
C ILE A 73 -4.52 6.85 30.13
N THR A 74 -5.68 7.33 29.73
CA THR A 74 -6.93 7.18 30.45
C THR A 74 -7.95 6.42 29.63
N LEU A 75 -8.73 5.55 30.27
CA LEU A 75 -9.83 4.82 29.64
C LEU A 75 -11.08 4.96 30.49
N GLY A 76 -12.13 5.56 29.93
CA GLY A 76 -13.36 5.89 30.66
C GLY A 76 -13.09 6.84 31.84
N GLY A 77 -12.22 7.83 31.64
CA GLY A 77 -11.82 8.80 32.66
C GLY A 77 -10.91 8.26 33.76
N ARG A 78 -10.48 6.99 33.71
CA ARG A 78 -9.61 6.38 34.72
C ARG A 78 -8.20 6.18 34.15
N PRO A 79 -7.14 6.60 34.87
CA PRO A 79 -5.76 6.33 34.48
C PRO A 79 -5.52 4.83 34.29
N ARG A 80 -4.82 4.46 33.24
CA ARG A 80 -4.46 3.08 32.91
C ARG A 80 -2.99 2.97 32.49
N SER A 81 -2.38 1.87 32.89
CA SER A 81 -1.08 1.45 32.40
C SER A 81 -1.18 -0.04 32.10
N PHE A 82 -1.25 -0.37 30.82
CA PHE A 82 -1.37 -1.79 30.40
C PHE A 82 0.02 -2.40 30.32
N ARG A 83 0.24 -3.49 31.08
CA ARG A 83 1.50 -4.25 31.09
C ARG A 83 1.44 -5.50 30.24
N SER A 84 0.25 -5.84 29.75
CA SER A 84 0.02 -6.99 28.87
C SER A 84 -1.22 -6.78 28.01
N THR A 85 -1.28 -7.48 26.88
CA THR A 85 -2.46 -7.51 26.00
C THR A 85 -3.69 -8.08 26.70
N SER A 86 -3.49 -8.99 27.68
CA SER A 86 -4.58 -9.54 28.50
C SER A 86 -5.21 -8.50 29.42
N GLU A 87 -4.43 -7.54 29.92
CA GLU A 87 -4.97 -6.43 30.72
C GLU A 87 -5.80 -5.46 29.86
N ALA A 88 -5.30 -5.07 28.69
CA ALA A 88 -6.03 -4.24 27.75
C ALA A 88 -7.34 -4.91 27.32
N ARG A 89 -7.30 -6.22 26.98
CA ARG A 89 -8.48 -7.01 26.64
C ARG A 89 -9.53 -7.04 27.75
N ARG A 90 -9.13 -7.25 29.01
CA ARG A 90 -10.04 -7.20 30.18
C ARG A 90 -10.63 -5.81 30.41
N ALA A 91 -9.94 -4.75 30.01
CA ALA A 91 -10.45 -3.40 30.04
C ALA A 91 -11.38 -3.05 28.86
N GLY A 92 -11.57 -3.99 27.92
CA GLY A 92 -12.43 -3.83 26.76
C GLY A 92 -11.75 -3.22 25.54
N LEU A 93 -10.40 -3.18 25.50
CA LEU A 93 -9.63 -2.82 24.31
C LEU A 93 -9.21 -4.08 23.56
N ILE A 94 -9.61 -4.21 22.31
CA ILE A 94 -9.24 -5.34 21.46
C ILE A 94 -8.67 -4.80 20.15
N CYS A 95 -7.60 -5.43 19.67
CA CYS A 95 -6.97 -5.11 18.40
C CYS A 95 -7.05 -6.29 17.45
N VAL A 96 -7.46 -6.03 16.21
CA VAL A 96 -7.24 -6.89 15.05
C VAL A 96 -6.03 -6.32 14.32
N TYR A 97 -4.95 -7.06 14.33
CA TYR A 97 -3.68 -6.65 13.72
C TYR A 97 -3.66 -6.93 12.22
N GLN A 98 -2.75 -6.28 11.51
CA GLN A 98 -2.52 -6.48 10.08
C GLN A 98 -2.24 -7.95 9.73
N ASP A 99 -1.50 -8.67 10.59
CA ASP A 99 -1.31 -10.11 10.47
C ASP A 99 -2.28 -10.83 11.43
N PRO A 100 -3.19 -11.68 10.89
CA PRO A 100 -4.18 -12.38 11.72
C PRO A 100 -3.54 -13.21 12.83
N SER A 101 -4.06 -13.05 14.05
CA SER A 101 -3.51 -13.69 15.24
C SER A 101 -4.11 -15.10 15.46
N LEU A 102 -4.12 -15.93 14.42
CA LEU A 102 -4.56 -17.32 14.45
C LEU A 102 -3.37 -18.27 14.32
N LEU A 103 -3.29 -19.28 15.17
CA LEU A 103 -2.24 -20.30 15.12
C LEU A 103 -2.50 -21.23 13.93
N PRO A 104 -1.57 -21.33 12.95
CA PRO A 104 -1.79 -22.00 11.68
C PRO A 104 -2.01 -23.53 11.81
N ASP A 105 -1.45 -24.14 12.85
CA ASP A 105 -1.45 -25.59 13.09
C ASP A 105 -2.57 -26.07 14.04
N LEU A 106 -3.45 -25.17 14.46
CA LEU A 106 -4.64 -25.48 15.24
C LEU A 106 -5.87 -25.18 14.40
N THR A 107 -6.95 -25.99 14.52
CA THR A 107 -8.22 -25.67 13.88
C THR A 107 -8.77 -24.32 14.37
N VAL A 108 -9.66 -23.69 13.61
CA VAL A 108 -10.33 -22.46 14.04
C VAL A 108 -11.04 -22.69 15.38
N LEU A 109 -11.71 -23.81 15.57
CA LEU A 109 -12.34 -24.17 16.85
C LEU A 109 -11.35 -24.22 18.01
N GLN A 110 -10.15 -24.81 17.80
CA GLN A 110 -9.10 -24.87 18.82
C GLN A 110 -8.55 -23.47 19.14
N ASN A 111 -8.37 -22.62 18.12
CA ASN A 111 -7.97 -21.21 18.32
C ASN A 111 -9.01 -20.45 19.17
N LEU A 112 -10.30 -20.65 18.94
CA LEU A 112 -11.37 -20.03 19.73
C LEU A 112 -11.35 -20.50 21.19
N LYS A 113 -11.18 -21.82 21.41
CA LYS A 113 -11.06 -22.39 22.76
C LYS A 113 -9.85 -21.84 23.52
N LEU A 114 -8.68 -21.76 22.85
CA LEU A 114 -7.46 -21.24 23.44
C LEU A 114 -7.62 -19.79 23.91
N THR A 115 -8.39 -18.99 23.19
CA THR A 115 -8.63 -17.57 23.50
C THR A 115 -9.90 -17.35 24.32
N ALA A 116 -10.58 -18.44 24.78
CA ALA A 116 -11.86 -18.40 25.50
C ALA A 116 -12.92 -17.54 24.79
N THR A 117 -13.00 -17.64 23.47
CA THR A 117 -13.93 -16.88 22.64
C THR A 117 -15.29 -17.55 22.62
N PRO A 118 -16.41 -16.84 22.89
CA PRO A 118 -17.76 -17.39 22.87
C PRO A 118 -18.15 -17.84 21.46
N ILE A 119 -18.30 -19.16 21.23
CA ILE A 119 -18.53 -19.75 19.90
C ILE A 119 -19.83 -19.26 19.27
N MET A 120 -20.89 -19.08 20.03
CA MET A 120 -22.18 -18.62 19.51
C MET A 120 -22.11 -17.18 19.01
N ALA A 121 -21.45 -16.30 19.77
CA ALA A 121 -21.22 -14.92 19.37
C ALA A 121 -20.31 -14.85 18.14
N PHE A 122 -19.25 -15.68 18.09
CA PHE A 122 -18.38 -15.80 16.93
C PHE A 122 -19.17 -16.20 15.66
N ARG A 123 -20.04 -17.22 15.74
CA ARG A 123 -20.87 -17.64 14.61
C ARG A 123 -21.82 -16.54 14.13
N ARG A 124 -22.39 -15.74 15.02
CA ARG A 124 -23.22 -14.59 14.65
C ARG A 124 -22.44 -13.62 13.77
N TYR A 125 -21.23 -13.23 14.20
CA TYR A 125 -20.40 -12.31 13.41
C TYR A 125 -19.87 -12.93 12.11
N LEU A 126 -19.67 -14.25 12.04
CA LEU A 126 -19.38 -14.93 10.77
C LEU A 126 -20.51 -14.74 9.75
N ILE A 127 -21.77 -14.83 10.18
CA ILE A 127 -22.93 -14.59 9.29
C ILE A 127 -22.92 -13.15 8.79
N GLU A 128 -22.73 -12.17 9.68
CA GLU A 128 -22.66 -10.74 9.34
C GLU A 128 -21.52 -10.43 8.35
N LEU A 129 -20.38 -11.11 8.51
CA LEU A 129 -19.21 -11.00 7.62
C LEU A 129 -19.31 -11.86 6.35
N GLY A 130 -20.41 -12.62 6.16
CA GLY A 130 -20.64 -13.42 4.97
C GLY A 130 -19.97 -14.79 4.96
N LEU A 131 -19.58 -15.30 6.13
CA LEU A 131 -18.96 -16.61 6.32
C LEU A 131 -19.87 -17.56 7.13
N GLY A 132 -21.19 -17.44 7.01
CA GLY A 132 -22.16 -18.16 7.86
C GLY A 132 -22.08 -19.68 7.83
N GLY A 133 -21.62 -20.28 6.73
CA GLY A 133 -21.46 -21.73 6.60
C GLY A 133 -20.03 -22.23 6.88
N PHE A 134 -19.17 -21.42 7.48
CA PHE A 134 -17.75 -21.77 7.67
C PHE A 134 -17.55 -22.95 8.63
N ASP A 135 -16.75 -23.95 8.21
CA ASP A 135 -16.38 -25.10 9.03
C ASP A 135 -15.26 -24.74 10.02
N LEU A 136 -15.56 -24.79 11.31
CA LEU A 136 -14.61 -24.49 12.38
C LEU A 136 -13.50 -25.54 12.56
N GLN A 137 -13.58 -26.68 11.88
CA GLN A 137 -12.51 -27.70 11.89
C GLN A 137 -11.40 -27.39 10.90
N THR A 138 -11.60 -26.43 10.00
CA THR A 138 -10.58 -26.01 9.04
C THR A 138 -9.37 -25.41 9.74
N MET A 139 -8.17 -25.66 9.22
CA MET A 139 -6.92 -25.08 9.75
C MET A 139 -6.65 -23.74 9.07
N PRO A 140 -6.20 -22.71 9.82
CA PRO A 140 -5.85 -21.40 9.26
C PRO A 140 -4.85 -21.45 8.10
N ARG A 141 -3.87 -22.36 8.12
CA ARG A 141 -2.87 -22.51 7.04
C ARG A 141 -3.48 -22.89 5.67
N GLU A 142 -4.71 -23.39 5.64
CA GLU A 142 -5.44 -23.80 4.43
C GLU A 142 -6.27 -22.65 3.84
N LEU A 143 -6.32 -21.51 4.52
CA LEU A 143 -7.21 -20.41 4.21
C LEU A 143 -6.47 -19.26 3.52
N ALA A 144 -7.17 -18.60 2.61
CA ALA A 144 -6.70 -17.34 2.02
C ALA A 144 -6.64 -16.22 3.07
N ARG A 145 -5.72 -15.27 2.89
CA ARG A 145 -5.52 -14.15 3.81
C ARG A 145 -6.79 -13.33 4.10
N PRO A 146 -7.65 -13.00 3.12
CA PRO A 146 -8.93 -12.33 3.39
C PRO A 146 -9.81 -13.07 4.39
N THR A 147 -9.96 -14.38 4.23
CA THR A 147 -10.74 -15.22 5.15
C THR A 147 -10.16 -15.22 6.56
N LEU A 148 -8.83 -15.32 6.69
CA LEU A 148 -8.14 -15.26 7.98
C LEU A 148 -8.39 -13.93 8.70
N SER A 149 -8.36 -12.80 7.97
CA SER A 149 -8.62 -11.47 8.52
C SER A 149 -10.06 -11.34 9.04
N LEU A 150 -11.03 -11.87 8.31
CA LEU A 150 -12.43 -11.88 8.75
C LEU A 150 -12.67 -12.80 9.95
N LEU A 151 -12.01 -13.96 10.02
CA LEU A 151 -12.09 -14.85 11.19
C LEU A 151 -11.49 -14.16 12.43
N ASP A 152 -10.38 -13.46 12.30
CA ASP A 152 -9.76 -12.73 13.41
C ASP A 152 -10.65 -11.56 13.87
N LEU A 153 -11.27 -10.85 12.92
CA LEU A 153 -12.28 -9.82 13.22
C LEU A 153 -13.49 -10.42 13.96
N ALA A 154 -14.08 -11.49 13.46
CA ALA A 154 -15.20 -12.16 14.13
C ALA A 154 -14.85 -12.60 15.56
N ARG A 155 -13.61 -13.08 15.76
CA ARG A 155 -13.09 -13.46 17.08
C ARG A 155 -12.99 -12.25 18.02
N ALA A 156 -12.50 -11.10 17.50
CA ALA A 156 -12.41 -9.86 18.26
C ALA A 156 -13.80 -9.31 18.64
N LEU A 157 -14.76 -9.38 17.72
CA LEU A 157 -16.14 -8.93 17.93
C LEU A 157 -16.91 -9.80 18.93
N ALA A 158 -16.67 -11.11 18.92
CA ALA A 158 -17.34 -12.07 19.81
C ALA A 158 -17.09 -11.83 21.31
N ILE A 159 -16.10 -11.01 21.65
CA ILE A 159 -15.74 -10.65 23.03
C ILE A 159 -16.38 -9.31 23.42
N GLU A 160 -17.16 -8.71 22.54
CA GLU A 160 -17.90 -7.46 22.77
C GLU A 160 -16.98 -6.28 23.26
N PRO A 161 -15.99 -5.84 22.45
CA PRO A 161 -15.08 -4.79 22.84
C PRO A 161 -15.81 -3.46 23.07
N ARG A 162 -15.35 -2.65 24.04
CA ARG A 162 -15.75 -1.25 24.22
C ARG A 162 -15.04 -0.35 23.20
N LEU A 163 -13.79 -0.71 22.88
CA LEU A 163 -12.95 -0.05 21.88
C LEU A 163 -12.27 -1.11 21.02
N LEU A 164 -12.60 -1.13 19.73
CA LEU A 164 -12.00 -2.01 18.73
C LEU A 164 -10.96 -1.25 17.93
N LEU A 165 -9.74 -1.79 17.84
CA LEU A 165 -8.69 -1.27 16.98
C LEU A 165 -8.59 -2.16 15.74
N LEU A 166 -8.67 -1.58 14.55
CA LEU A 166 -8.56 -2.24 13.25
C LEU A 166 -7.28 -1.75 12.55
N ASP A 167 -6.22 -2.57 12.56
CA ASP A 167 -4.91 -2.19 12.02
C ASP A 167 -4.75 -2.72 10.59
N GLU A 168 -4.98 -1.85 9.59
CA GLU A 168 -4.85 -2.10 8.13
C GLU A 168 -5.58 -3.37 7.63
N ILE A 169 -6.68 -3.75 8.28
CA ILE A 169 -7.41 -5.00 7.96
C ILE A 169 -7.95 -5.01 6.51
N THR A 170 -8.34 -3.84 5.98
CA THR A 170 -8.92 -3.71 4.63
C THR A 170 -7.90 -3.82 3.51
N ALA A 171 -6.61 -3.69 3.81
CA ALA A 171 -5.55 -3.75 2.81
C ALA A 171 -5.50 -5.07 2.02
N SER A 172 -5.96 -6.17 2.65
CA SER A 172 -5.98 -7.52 2.05
C SER A 172 -7.37 -7.97 1.61
N LEU A 173 -8.41 -7.12 1.77
CA LEU A 173 -9.80 -7.49 1.48
C LEU A 173 -10.25 -6.98 0.11
N PRO A 174 -11.00 -7.80 -0.65
CA PRO A 174 -11.80 -7.34 -1.78
C PRO A 174 -12.83 -6.26 -1.36
N ALA A 175 -13.31 -5.48 -2.32
CA ALA A 175 -14.19 -4.34 -2.06
C ALA A 175 -15.50 -4.73 -1.36
N ASP A 176 -16.12 -5.84 -1.76
CA ASP A 176 -17.35 -6.36 -1.17
C ASP A 176 -17.19 -6.75 0.31
N LEU A 177 -16.06 -7.34 0.67
CA LEU A 177 -15.73 -7.69 2.05
C LEU A 177 -15.37 -6.44 2.88
N THR A 178 -14.72 -5.45 2.27
CA THR A 178 -14.45 -4.16 2.91
C THR A 178 -15.75 -3.46 3.32
N VAL A 179 -16.77 -3.45 2.44
CA VAL A 179 -18.10 -2.89 2.76
C VAL A 179 -18.74 -3.59 3.96
N ARG A 180 -18.60 -4.92 4.11
CA ARG A 180 -19.11 -5.66 5.28
C ARG A 180 -18.41 -5.25 6.58
N VAL A 181 -17.07 -5.08 6.53
CA VAL A 181 -16.31 -4.57 7.68
C VAL A 181 -16.78 -3.17 8.08
N PHE A 182 -17.04 -2.28 7.11
CA PHE A 182 -17.56 -0.94 7.36
C PHE A 182 -18.95 -0.97 8.00
N ASN A 183 -19.82 -1.86 7.54
CA ASN A 183 -21.16 -2.01 8.12
C ASN A 183 -21.09 -2.47 9.57
N VAL A 184 -20.21 -3.43 9.90
CA VAL A 184 -19.97 -3.87 11.28
C VAL A 184 -19.41 -2.71 12.12
N ALA A 185 -18.47 -1.93 11.63
CA ALA A 185 -17.94 -0.76 12.36
C ALA A 185 -19.03 0.29 12.63
N ARG A 186 -19.90 0.57 11.64
CA ARG A 186 -21.05 1.48 11.82
C ARG A 186 -22.08 0.94 12.83
N GLN A 187 -22.32 -0.37 12.84
CA GLN A 187 -23.17 -1.00 13.82
C GLN A 187 -22.61 -0.86 15.25
N LEU A 188 -21.32 -1.12 15.44
CA LEU A 188 -20.64 -0.91 16.74
C LEU A 188 -20.79 0.54 17.23
N ARG A 189 -20.62 1.51 16.33
CA ARG A 189 -20.84 2.93 16.64
C ARG A 189 -22.28 3.19 17.07
N ALA A 190 -23.27 2.64 16.37
CA ALA A 190 -24.68 2.79 16.73
C ALA A 190 -25.02 2.16 18.07
N GLU A 191 -24.28 1.12 18.48
CA GLU A 191 -24.39 0.47 19.80
C GLU A 191 -23.62 1.25 20.91
N GLY A 192 -23.02 2.43 20.59
CA GLY A 192 -22.24 3.25 21.53
C GLY A 192 -20.82 2.75 21.78
N ARG A 193 -20.35 1.78 21.01
CA ARG A 193 -18.97 1.29 21.02
C ARG A 193 -18.11 2.13 20.10
N SER A 194 -16.81 2.20 20.37
CA SER A 194 -15.89 3.00 19.57
C SER A 194 -14.93 2.14 18.77
N VAL A 195 -14.48 2.67 17.64
CA VAL A 195 -13.53 2.01 16.75
C VAL A 195 -12.36 2.94 16.46
N ILE A 196 -11.13 2.46 16.56
CA ILE A 196 -9.95 3.10 15.97
C ILE A 196 -9.65 2.37 14.68
N PHE A 197 -9.74 3.10 13.55
CA PHE A 197 -9.50 2.57 12.22
C PHE A 197 -8.17 3.09 11.70
N ILE A 198 -7.22 2.18 11.46
CA ILE A 198 -5.92 2.50 10.89
C ILE A 198 -5.92 2.09 9.44
N SER A 199 -5.83 3.06 8.54
CA SER A 199 -5.73 2.85 7.10
C SER A 199 -4.82 3.91 6.48
N HIS A 200 -4.20 3.57 5.37
CA HIS A 200 -3.48 4.53 4.54
C HIS A 200 -4.33 5.00 3.33
N ARG A 201 -5.53 4.44 3.16
CA ARG A 201 -6.47 4.80 2.08
C ARG A 201 -7.39 5.91 2.53
N LEU A 202 -7.20 7.11 1.98
CA LEU A 202 -7.99 8.30 2.35
C LEU A 202 -9.47 8.12 2.09
N ALA A 203 -9.84 7.53 0.95
CA ALA A 203 -11.24 7.27 0.60
C ALA A 203 -11.96 6.39 1.65
N GLU A 204 -11.28 5.37 2.22
CA GLU A 204 -11.84 4.56 3.29
C GLU A 204 -12.08 5.37 4.56
N VAL A 205 -11.13 6.25 4.90
CA VAL A 205 -11.23 7.12 6.08
C VAL A 205 -12.34 8.14 5.92
N ALA A 206 -12.47 8.77 4.74
CA ALA A 206 -13.54 9.72 4.44
C ALA A 206 -14.93 9.05 4.46
N ALA A 207 -15.03 7.80 3.98
CA ALA A 207 -16.30 7.06 3.94
C ALA A 207 -16.76 6.51 5.29
N LEU A 208 -15.83 6.29 6.24
CA LEU A 208 -16.11 5.55 7.46
C LEU A 208 -15.95 6.38 8.74
N CYS A 209 -14.97 7.27 8.82
CA CYS A 209 -14.50 7.85 10.07
C CYS A 209 -15.10 9.22 10.36
N ASP A 210 -15.45 9.47 11.61
CA ASP A 210 -15.96 10.75 12.08
C ASP A 210 -14.83 11.79 12.21
N ARG A 211 -13.67 11.36 12.74
CA ARG A 211 -12.46 12.19 12.93
C ARG A 211 -11.20 11.38 12.64
N ALA A 212 -10.12 12.07 12.31
CA ALA A 212 -8.82 11.49 12.04
C ALA A 212 -7.72 12.20 12.82
N THR A 213 -6.93 11.47 13.61
CA THR A 213 -5.67 11.96 14.19
C THR A 213 -4.52 11.64 13.26
N VAL A 214 -3.72 12.64 12.92
CA VAL A 214 -2.57 12.50 12.05
C VAL A 214 -1.27 12.49 12.86
N LEU A 215 -0.50 11.40 12.72
CA LEU A 215 0.84 11.25 13.27
C LEU A 215 1.90 11.53 12.19
N ARG A 216 2.94 12.27 12.57
CA ARG A 216 4.14 12.49 11.77
C ARG A 216 5.38 12.55 12.67
N ASP A 217 6.42 11.79 12.32
CA ASP A 217 7.71 11.75 13.03
C ASP A 217 7.58 11.49 14.55
N GLY A 218 6.64 10.62 14.92
CA GLY A 218 6.36 10.27 16.33
C GLY A 218 5.59 11.33 17.12
N LYS A 219 4.99 12.33 16.44
CA LYS A 219 4.16 13.38 17.07
C LYS A 219 2.78 13.43 16.45
N THR A 220 1.78 13.79 17.24
CA THR A 220 0.47 14.18 16.73
C THR A 220 0.57 15.59 16.15
N VAL A 221 0.24 15.75 14.86
CA VAL A 221 0.35 17.01 14.13
C VAL A 221 -1.01 17.66 13.86
N GLY A 222 -2.10 16.97 14.07
CA GLY A 222 -3.44 17.53 13.96
C GLY A 222 -4.54 16.49 14.04
N VAL A 223 -5.77 17.00 14.21
CA VAL A 223 -7.01 16.22 14.14
C VAL A 223 -7.90 16.88 13.10
N VAL A 224 -8.51 16.07 12.22
CA VAL A 224 -9.29 16.52 11.06
C VAL A 224 -10.60 15.75 11.01
N GLU A 225 -11.66 16.36 10.49
CA GLU A 225 -12.92 15.73 10.13
C GLU A 225 -12.88 15.36 8.65
N PRO A 226 -12.78 14.06 8.28
CA PRO A 226 -12.51 13.65 6.89
C PRO A 226 -13.65 13.99 5.93
N ALA A 227 -14.90 13.92 6.38
CA ALA A 227 -16.10 14.08 5.53
C ALA A 227 -16.28 15.48 4.92
N GLN A 228 -15.56 16.51 5.38
CA GLN A 228 -15.73 17.90 4.95
C GLN A 228 -14.55 18.43 4.12
N GLY A 229 -14.11 17.67 3.11
CA GLY A 229 -12.91 18.04 2.33
C GLY A 229 -11.60 17.89 3.13
N GLY A 230 -11.63 17.10 4.21
CA GLY A 230 -10.50 16.89 5.10
C GLY A 230 -9.37 16.07 4.49
N GLU A 231 -9.58 15.39 3.36
CA GLU A 231 -8.56 14.56 2.72
C GLU A 231 -7.29 15.34 2.38
N GLU A 232 -7.42 16.49 1.71
CA GLU A 232 -6.28 17.35 1.39
C GLU A 232 -5.55 17.83 2.64
N ARG A 233 -6.30 18.16 3.69
CA ARG A 233 -5.74 18.61 4.97
C ARG A 233 -4.99 17.47 5.67
N ILE A 234 -5.51 16.24 5.62
CA ILE A 234 -4.82 15.05 6.13
C ILE A 234 -3.50 14.87 5.38
N VAL A 235 -3.51 14.93 4.03
CA VAL A 235 -2.29 14.82 3.21
C VAL A 235 -1.28 15.90 3.57
N LYS A 236 -1.70 17.16 3.68
CA LYS A 236 -0.81 18.27 4.09
C LYS A 236 -0.18 18.04 5.46
N LEU A 237 -0.95 17.57 6.43
CA LEU A 237 -0.45 17.24 7.75
C LEU A 237 0.54 16.07 7.73
N MET A 238 0.26 15.03 6.92
CA MET A 238 1.16 13.87 6.76
C MET A 238 2.49 14.24 6.11
N LEU A 239 2.47 15.10 5.09
CA LEU A 239 3.66 15.48 4.31
C LEU A 239 4.45 16.64 4.97
N GLY A 240 3.77 17.52 5.71
CA GLY A 240 4.39 18.70 6.33
C GLY A 240 4.80 19.78 5.31
N PRO A 241 5.83 20.59 5.60
CA PRO A 241 6.23 21.71 4.74
C PRO A 241 6.61 21.36 3.29
N VAL A 242 6.95 20.11 3.04
CA VAL A 242 7.28 19.57 1.70
C VAL A 242 6.03 19.39 0.82
N ALA A 243 4.84 19.49 1.40
CA ALA A 243 3.58 19.25 0.67
C ALA A 243 3.37 20.20 -0.51
N ASP A 244 3.72 21.48 -0.33
CA ASP A 244 3.46 22.51 -1.34
C ASP A 244 4.47 22.43 -2.50
N GLU A 245 5.73 22.06 -2.25
CA GLU A 245 6.75 21.84 -3.29
C GLU A 245 6.39 20.61 -4.14
N VAL A 246 5.98 19.53 -3.50
CA VAL A 246 5.63 18.28 -4.18
C VAL A 246 4.30 18.41 -4.95
N ALA A 247 3.35 19.21 -4.47
CA ALA A 247 2.10 19.50 -5.19
C ALA A 247 2.35 20.32 -6.47
N ALA A 248 3.27 21.27 -6.44
CA ALA A 248 3.65 22.07 -7.61
C ALA A 248 4.37 21.24 -8.69
N GLU A 249 5.20 20.26 -8.30
CA GLU A 249 5.86 19.35 -9.26
C GLU A 249 4.88 18.32 -9.87
N ALA A 250 3.90 17.85 -9.10
CA ALA A 250 2.89 16.91 -9.60
C ALA A 250 1.89 17.54 -10.59
N ALA A 251 1.68 18.87 -10.50
CA ALA A 251 0.74 19.60 -11.35
C ALA A 251 1.31 19.94 -12.75
N SER A 252 2.56 19.64 -13.04
CA SER A 252 3.13 19.86 -14.38
C SER A 252 2.67 18.76 -15.32
N PRO A 253 1.85 19.04 -16.35
CA PRO A 253 1.41 18.05 -17.32
C PRO A 253 2.65 17.47 -18.01
N SER A 254 2.80 16.16 -17.97
CA SER A 254 3.87 15.47 -18.69
C SER A 254 3.64 15.66 -20.19
N ALA A 255 4.56 16.33 -20.87
CA ALA A 255 4.48 16.51 -22.31
C ALA A 255 4.38 15.16 -23.04
N PRO A 256 3.65 15.08 -24.17
CA PRO A 256 3.57 13.84 -24.93
C PRO A 256 4.97 13.38 -25.32
N ALA A 257 5.23 12.08 -25.11
CA ALA A 257 6.54 11.52 -25.43
C ALA A 257 6.74 11.48 -26.96
N THR A 258 7.73 12.21 -27.45
CA THR A 258 8.09 12.26 -28.88
C THR A 258 9.22 11.30 -29.24
N GLY A 259 9.67 10.49 -28.30
CA GLY A 259 10.80 9.58 -28.46
C GLY A 259 10.54 8.43 -29.44
N ALA A 260 11.61 7.81 -29.94
CA ALA A 260 11.54 6.59 -30.72
C ALA A 260 10.92 5.44 -29.91
N VAL A 261 10.35 4.45 -30.59
CA VAL A 261 9.76 3.26 -29.96
C VAL A 261 10.85 2.45 -29.25
N ALA A 262 10.70 2.28 -27.94
CA ALA A 262 11.60 1.50 -27.10
C ALA A 262 11.18 0.02 -27.06
N VAL A 263 9.88 -0.22 -26.86
CA VAL A 263 9.28 -1.57 -26.86
C VAL A 263 8.01 -1.53 -27.71
N GLU A 264 7.85 -2.52 -28.56
CA GLU A 264 6.64 -2.75 -29.33
C GLU A 264 6.19 -4.19 -29.09
N VAL A 265 4.94 -4.36 -28.73
CA VAL A 265 4.29 -5.65 -28.54
C VAL A 265 3.22 -5.79 -29.59
N ARG A 266 3.20 -6.92 -30.32
CA ARG A 266 2.22 -7.22 -31.37
C ARG A 266 1.60 -8.59 -31.14
N ASP A 267 0.28 -8.62 -31.06
CA ASP A 267 -0.57 -9.82 -31.01
C ASP A 267 -0.11 -10.83 -29.94
N LEU A 268 0.32 -10.30 -28.77
CA LEU A 268 0.89 -11.13 -27.71
C LEU A 268 -0.19 -12.02 -27.09
N LYS A 269 0.11 -13.33 -27.04
CA LYS A 269 -0.69 -14.34 -26.34
C LYS A 269 0.15 -15.04 -25.28
N ALA A 270 -0.36 -15.08 -24.05
CA ALA A 270 0.28 -15.78 -22.94
C ALA A 270 -0.69 -15.95 -21.78
N GLY A 271 -1.05 -17.18 -21.41
CA GLY A 271 -2.04 -17.43 -20.36
C GLY A 271 -3.40 -16.85 -20.74
N ILE A 272 -3.89 -15.86 -19.98
CA ILE A 272 -5.17 -15.20 -20.31
C ILE A 272 -5.04 -14.08 -21.34
N LEU A 273 -3.81 -13.61 -21.64
CA LEU A 273 -3.60 -12.56 -22.65
C LEU A 273 -3.98 -13.04 -24.03
N THR A 274 -4.77 -12.23 -24.74
CA THR A 274 -5.23 -12.49 -26.09
C THR A 274 -5.06 -11.24 -26.95
N ASP A 275 -4.20 -11.32 -27.97
CA ASP A 275 -3.99 -10.28 -29.00
C ASP A 275 -3.61 -8.89 -28.43
N VAL A 276 -2.75 -8.85 -27.39
CA VAL A 276 -2.31 -7.58 -26.78
C VAL A 276 -1.28 -6.90 -27.70
N THR A 277 -1.60 -5.69 -28.14
CA THR A 277 -0.75 -4.88 -29.02
C THR A 277 -0.64 -3.46 -28.46
N PHE A 278 0.60 -2.98 -28.22
CA PHE A 278 0.88 -1.60 -27.81
C PHE A 278 2.33 -1.20 -28.11
N THR A 279 2.60 0.09 -27.99
CA THR A 279 3.95 0.65 -28.11
C THR A 279 4.32 1.42 -26.84
N LEU A 280 5.58 1.37 -26.44
CA LEU A 280 6.18 2.16 -25.38
C LEU A 280 7.36 2.96 -25.95
N ARG A 281 7.41 4.26 -25.72
CA ARG A 281 8.43 5.16 -26.27
C ARG A 281 9.51 5.51 -25.24
N TYR A 282 10.68 5.86 -25.74
CA TYR A 282 11.69 6.47 -24.88
C TYR A 282 11.22 7.83 -24.39
N GLY A 283 11.48 8.14 -23.11
CA GLY A 283 10.99 9.35 -22.47
C GLY A 283 9.56 9.26 -21.96
N GLU A 284 8.94 8.08 -22.03
CA GLU A 284 7.55 7.84 -21.68
C GLU A 284 7.40 7.02 -20.40
N VAL A 285 6.40 7.37 -19.61
CA VAL A 285 5.80 6.49 -18.60
C VAL A 285 4.42 6.07 -19.10
N LEU A 286 4.31 4.81 -19.55
CA LEU A 286 3.06 4.20 -19.96
C LEU A 286 2.44 3.46 -18.79
N GLY A 287 1.24 3.88 -18.39
CA GLY A 287 0.44 3.22 -17.37
C GLY A 287 -0.25 1.96 -17.90
N VAL A 288 -0.42 0.98 -17.05
CA VAL A 288 -1.29 -0.19 -17.28
C VAL A 288 -2.35 -0.17 -16.18
N ALA A 289 -3.62 -0.01 -16.56
CA ALA A 289 -4.75 -0.13 -15.67
C ALA A 289 -5.41 -1.49 -15.85
N ALA A 290 -5.64 -2.21 -14.77
CA ALA A 290 -6.32 -3.50 -14.78
C ALA A 290 -6.83 -3.83 -13.37
N LEU A 291 -7.93 -4.55 -13.28
CA LEU A 291 -8.33 -5.23 -12.06
C LEU A 291 -7.48 -6.48 -11.84
N GLU A 292 -7.49 -7.02 -10.63
CA GLU A 292 -6.71 -8.23 -10.32
C GLU A 292 -7.13 -9.41 -11.22
N GLY A 293 -6.14 -10.09 -11.81
CA GLY A 293 -6.37 -11.26 -12.65
C GLY A 293 -6.77 -10.96 -14.11
N GLN A 294 -6.57 -9.74 -14.62
CA GLN A 294 -6.93 -9.35 -15.99
C GLN A 294 -5.78 -9.51 -17.01
N GLY A 295 -4.63 -10.12 -16.63
CA GLY A 295 -3.50 -10.39 -17.53
C GLY A 295 -2.29 -9.49 -17.33
N GLN A 296 -2.38 -8.52 -16.44
CA GLN A 296 -1.26 -7.61 -16.15
C GLN A 296 0.00 -8.36 -15.67
N GLN A 297 -0.15 -9.41 -14.86
CA GLN A 297 0.98 -10.20 -14.38
C GLN A 297 1.65 -10.93 -15.56
N GLU A 298 0.85 -11.59 -16.42
CA GLU A 298 1.33 -12.30 -17.60
C GLU A 298 2.08 -11.37 -18.55
N LEU A 299 1.58 -10.14 -18.75
CA LEU A 299 2.22 -9.13 -19.60
C LEU A 299 3.62 -8.78 -19.07
N PHE A 300 3.73 -8.44 -17.80
CA PHE A 300 5.02 -8.09 -17.20
C PHE A 300 5.96 -9.28 -17.14
N ASP A 301 5.47 -10.48 -16.86
CA ASP A 301 6.26 -11.72 -16.84
C ASP A 301 6.81 -12.06 -18.23
N CYS A 302 6.03 -11.87 -19.30
CA CYS A 302 6.51 -12.06 -20.68
C CYS A 302 7.61 -11.05 -21.03
N LEU A 303 7.41 -9.77 -20.75
CA LEU A 303 8.39 -8.72 -21.02
C LEU A 303 9.67 -8.88 -20.20
N ALA A 304 9.54 -9.38 -18.96
CA ALA A 304 10.69 -9.66 -18.07
C ALA A 304 11.38 -11.00 -18.38
N GLY A 305 10.83 -11.84 -19.26
CA GLY A 305 11.36 -13.16 -19.59
C GLY A 305 11.18 -14.21 -18.48
N VAL A 306 10.23 -13.97 -17.56
CA VAL A 306 9.81 -14.93 -16.52
C VAL A 306 8.88 -15.98 -17.13
N ARG A 307 7.98 -15.55 -18.03
CA ARG A 307 7.04 -16.39 -18.78
C ARG A 307 7.35 -16.33 -20.29
N ARG A 308 7.20 -17.44 -21.00
CA ARG A 308 7.27 -17.46 -22.47
C ARG A 308 5.91 -17.04 -23.05
N SER A 309 5.95 -16.22 -24.12
CA SER A 309 4.77 -15.99 -24.95
C SER A 309 4.42 -17.25 -25.74
N GLU A 310 3.13 -17.49 -25.93
CA GLU A 310 2.60 -18.58 -26.77
C GLU A 310 2.65 -18.18 -28.23
N SER A 311 2.31 -16.93 -28.53
CA SER A 311 2.44 -16.34 -29.88
C SER A 311 2.63 -14.83 -29.78
N GLY A 312 2.75 -14.14 -30.90
CA GLY A 312 2.99 -12.70 -30.99
C GLY A 312 4.48 -12.35 -31.03
N GLN A 313 4.76 -11.04 -31.07
CA GLN A 313 6.10 -10.51 -31.21
C GLN A 313 6.38 -9.44 -30.19
N ILE A 314 7.56 -9.50 -29.59
CA ILE A 314 8.11 -8.43 -28.73
C ILE A 314 9.32 -7.85 -29.45
N MET A 315 9.28 -6.57 -29.75
CA MET A 315 10.39 -5.84 -30.38
C MET A 315 10.98 -4.86 -29.38
N VAL A 316 12.30 -4.80 -29.26
CA VAL A 316 13.05 -3.91 -28.38
C VAL A 316 14.06 -3.15 -29.20
N GLY A 317 13.96 -1.83 -29.22
CA GLY A 317 14.81 -0.96 -30.06
C GLY A 317 14.77 -1.37 -31.53
N GLY A 318 13.59 -1.70 -32.07
CA GLY A 318 13.36 -2.13 -33.45
C GLY A 318 13.82 -3.55 -33.79
N LYS A 319 14.25 -4.36 -32.81
CA LYS A 319 14.71 -5.74 -33.02
C LYS A 319 13.77 -6.72 -32.36
N THR A 320 13.24 -7.68 -33.09
CA THR A 320 12.45 -8.78 -32.53
C THR A 320 13.28 -9.58 -31.51
N ARG A 321 12.70 -9.83 -30.35
CA ARG A 321 13.32 -10.55 -29.24
C ARG A 321 12.43 -11.68 -28.77
N THR A 322 13.05 -12.78 -28.43
CA THR A 322 12.38 -13.91 -27.74
C THR A 322 13.05 -14.07 -26.38
N PHE A 323 12.27 -13.91 -25.33
CA PHE A 323 12.74 -14.06 -23.96
C PHE A 323 12.39 -15.45 -23.44
N ARG A 324 13.41 -16.22 -23.09
CA ARG A 324 13.29 -17.57 -22.49
C ARG A 324 13.68 -17.59 -21.03
N HIS A 325 14.39 -16.54 -20.60
CA HIS A 325 14.90 -16.37 -19.24
C HIS A 325 15.04 -14.88 -18.94
N PRO A 326 14.87 -14.43 -17.67
CA PRO A 326 15.04 -13.02 -17.29
C PRO A 326 16.37 -12.39 -17.73
N ALA A 327 17.44 -13.20 -17.80
CA ALA A 327 18.73 -12.73 -18.33
C ALA A 327 18.66 -12.25 -19.78
N ASP A 328 17.73 -12.74 -20.61
CA ASP A 328 17.57 -12.32 -22.00
C ASP A 328 16.95 -10.92 -22.05
N ALA A 329 15.92 -10.66 -21.22
CA ALA A 329 15.32 -9.34 -21.07
C ALA A 329 16.32 -8.32 -20.54
N ILE A 330 17.07 -8.67 -19.50
CA ILE A 330 18.13 -7.80 -18.93
C ILE A 330 19.21 -7.47 -19.98
N ARG A 331 19.64 -8.42 -20.80
CA ARG A 331 20.59 -8.17 -21.90
C ARG A 331 19.99 -7.28 -22.99
N ALA A 332 18.70 -7.36 -23.22
CA ALA A 332 17.97 -6.47 -24.12
C ALA A 332 17.71 -5.08 -23.52
N GLY A 333 18.06 -4.86 -22.26
CA GLY A 333 17.89 -3.58 -21.57
C GLY A 333 16.57 -3.41 -20.82
N LEU A 334 15.77 -4.48 -20.70
CA LEU A 334 14.53 -4.49 -19.92
C LEU A 334 14.80 -5.03 -18.51
N VAL A 335 14.34 -4.32 -17.49
CA VAL A 335 14.50 -4.73 -16.09
C VAL A 335 13.18 -4.59 -15.33
N LEU A 336 12.88 -5.54 -14.45
CA LEU A 336 11.65 -5.60 -13.68
C LEU A 336 11.88 -5.19 -12.22
N ILE A 337 11.00 -4.33 -11.73
CA ILE A 337 10.78 -4.09 -10.29
C ILE A 337 9.45 -4.74 -9.93
N PRO A 338 9.44 -5.85 -9.18
CA PRO A 338 8.22 -6.55 -8.81
C PRO A 338 7.52 -5.86 -7.63
N ALA A 339 6.22 -6.13 -7.47
CA ALA A 339 5.42 -5.67 -6.32
C ALA A 339 5.95 -6.23 -4.99
N ASP A 340 6.33 -7.49 -4.97
CA ASP A 340 6.89 -8.13 -3.79
C ASP A 340 8.39 -7.90 -3.69
N ARG A 341 8.76 -6.88 -2.93
CA ARG A 341 10.16 -6.55 -2.61
C ARG A 341 10.89 -7.65 -1.83
N LEU A 342 10.16 -8.58 -1.18
CA LEU A 342 10.77 -9.69 -0.44
C LEU A 342 11.40 -10.69 -1.41
N GLN A 343 10.83 -10.84 -2.60
CA GLN A 343 11.38 -11.66 -3.68
C GLN A 343 12.52 -10.96 -4.42
N ALA A 344 12.48 -9.62 -4.46
CA ALA A 344 13.47 -8.83 -5.19
C ALA A 344 14.80 -8.65 -4.42
N LEU A 345 14.80 -8.67 -3.09
CA LEU A 345 15.92 -8.25 -2.26
C LEU A 345 16.49 -9.38 -1.41
N LEU A 346 17.82 -9.44 -1.34
CA LEU A 346 18.54 -10.31 -0.39
C LEU A 346 18.53 -9.65 0.99
N ARG A 347 17.48 -9.92 1.78
CA ARG A 347 17.17 -9.21 3.03
C ARG A 347 18.26 -9.27 4.10
N GLN A 348 18.99 -10.38 4.16
CA GLN A 348 20.08 -10.60 5.12
C GLN A 348 21.41 -9.99 4.65
N ARG A 349 21.46 -9.48 3.42
CA ARG A 349 22.62 -8.82 2.85
C ARG A 349 22.55 -7.32 3.02
N SER A 350 23.70 -6.68 2.95
CA SER A 350 23.81 -5.23 3.06
C SER A 350 23.15 -4.51 1.87
N VAL A 351 22.81 -3.25 2.07
CA VAL A 351 22.35 -2.35 1.00
C VAL A 351 23.34 -2.32 -0.16
N ARG A 352 24.64 -2.24 0.15
CA ARG A 352 25.70 -2.26 -0.86
C ARG A 352 25.68 -3.52 -1.70
N GLU A 353 25.64 -4.71 -1.08
CA GLU A 353 25.60 -5.98 -1.80
C GLU A 353 24.38 -6.09 -2.68
N ASN A 354 23.20 -5.68 -2.20
CA ASN A 354 21.98 -5.67 -2.98
C ASN A 354 22.05 -4.76 -4.21
N ILE A 355 22.58 -3.56 -4.07
CA ILE A 355 22.71 -2.60 -5.17
C ILE A 355 23.79 -3.04 -6.16
N ALA A 356 24.89 -3.63 -5.68
CA ALA A 356 26.02 -4.05 -6.51
C ALA A 356 25.78 -5.31 -7.36
N LEU A 357 24.73 -6.09 -7.06
CA LEU A 357 24.47 -7.38 -7.74
C LEU A 357 24.59 -7.34 -9.26
N PRO A 358 23.98 -6.36 -10.01
CA PRO A 358 24.08 -6.33 -11.46
C PRO A 358 25.48 -6.01 -11.98
N LEU A 359 26.33 -5.37 -11.16
CA LEU A 359 27.68 -5.01 -11.56
C LEU A 359 28.57 -6.21 -11.74
N VAL A 360 28.40 -7.27 -10.92
CA VAL A 360 29.20 -8.47 -10.96
C VAL A 360 29.09 -9.15 -12.33
N ASN A 361 27.90 -9.24 -12.88
CA ASN A 361 27.67 -9.86 -14.19
C ASN A 361 28.23 -9.06 -15.39
N ARG A 362 28.48 -7.76 -15.26
CA ARG A 362 28.97 -6.87 -16.32
C ARG A 362 30.46 -6.55 -16.20
N ILE A 363 31.04 -6.66 -15.01
CA ILE A 363 32.43 -6.25 -14.74
C ILE A 363 33.41 -7.40 -15.01
N SER A 364 32.98 -8.63 -14.87
CA SER A 364 33.91 -9.73 -14.94
C SER A 364 33.63 -10.65 -16.11
N ARG A 365 34.24 -10.34 -17.23
CA ARG A 365 34.57 -11.44 -18.14
C ARG A 365 35.64 -12.36 -17.55
N TRP A 366 36.47 -11.93 -16.60
CA TRP A 366 37.53 -12.65 -15.87
C TRP A 366 38.42 -11.59 -15.19
N GLY A 367 38.32 -11.44 -13.90
CA GLY A 367 39.16 -10.51 -13.16
C GLY A 367 38.62 -10.12 -11.77
N PRO A 368 39.45 -9.59 -10.89
CA PRO A 368 39.03 -9.16 -9.56
C PRO A 368 38.07 -7.97 -9.62
N ILE A 369 37.05 -7.98 -8.75
CA ILE A 369 36.09 -6.88 -8.62
C ILE A 369 36.83 -5.62 -8.14
N ASN A 370 36.72 -4.53 -8.90
CA ASN A 370 37.22 -3.23 -8.46
C ASN A 370 36.29 -2.61 -7.41
N THR A 371 36.54 -2.94 -6.15
CA THR A 371 35.71 -2.55 -4.99
C THR A 371 35.63 -1.03 -4.83
N ARG A 372 36.64 -0.25 -5.25
CA ARG A 372 36.59 1.23 -5.19
C ARG A 372 35.61 1.80 -6.22
N ARG A 373 35.58 1.27 -7.44
CA ARG A 373 34.65 1.70 -8.50
C ARG A 373 33.22 1.27 -8.16
N GLU A 374 33.02 0.08 -7.64
CA GLU A 374 31.73 -0.42 -7.14
C GLU A 374 31.20 0.50 -6.03
N LYS A 375 32.03 0.76 -4.99
CA LYS A 375 31.64 1.60 -3.86
C LYS A 375 31.18 3.00 -4.32
N ARG A 376 31.92 3.65 -5.20
CA ARG A 376 31.56 4.98 -5.76
C ARG A 376 30.22 4.96 -6.49
N ARG A 377 29.95 3.92 -7.29
CA ARG A 377 28.67 3.77 -8.02
C ARG A 377 27.50 3.57 -7.07
N VAL A 378 27.66 2.70 -6.07
CA VAL A 378 26.64 2.45 -5.06
C VAL A 378 26.35 3.71 -4.24
N GLU A 379 27.40 4.41 -3.76
CA GLU A 379 27.25 5.65 -3.00
C GLU A 379 26.53 6.73 -3.81
N LYS A 380 26.86 6.86 -5.11
CA LYS A 380 26.15 7.79 -6.01
C LYS A 380 24.66 7.46 -6.13
N ALA A 381 24.30 6.18 -6.26
CA ALA A 381 22.90 5.74 -6.34
C ALA A 381 22.16 5.96 -5.01
N VAL A 382 22.78 5.60 -3.89
CA VAL A 382 22.21 5.82 -2.55
C VAL A 382 21.94 7.30 -2.29
N LYS A 383 22.88 8.19 -2.68
CA LYS A 383 22.72 9.64 -2.54
C LYS A 383 21.62 10.18 -3.46
N ARG A 384 21.59 9.74 -4.73
CA ARG A 384 20.59 10.19 -5.72
C ARG A 384 19.17 9.82 -5.28
N LEU A 385 18.97 8.62 -4.71
CA LEU A 385 17.68 8.13 -4.28
C LEU A 385 17.34 8.53 -2.83
N GLN A 386 18.20 9.29 -2.18
CA GLN A 386 18.03 9.71 -0.78
C GLN A 386 17.64 8.52 0.11
N ILE A 387 18.35 7.38 -0.06
CA ILE A 387 18.11 6.20 0.75
C ILE A 387 18.63 6.50 2.16
N ASP A 388 17.71 6.60 3.11
CA ASP A 388 18.05 6.80 4.52
C ASP A 388 18.58 5.50 5.11
N THR A 389 19.89 5.31 4.98
CA THR A 389 20.57 4.12 5.47
C THR A 389 22.06 4.31 5.67
N ARG A 390 22.61 3.49 6.52
CA ARG A 390 24.04 3.16 6.52
C ARG A 390 24.25 2.07 5.46
N VAL A 391 25.08 2.33 4.46
CA VAL A 391 25.32 1.48 3.27
C VAL A 391 25.66 0.01 3.63
N GLN A 392 26.18 -0.24 4.81
CA GLN A 392 26.50 -1.59 5.34
C GLN A 392 25.36 -2.20 6.14
N SER A 393 24.25 -1.51 6.37
CA SER A 393 23.11 -2.07 7.09
C SER A 393 22.40 -3.15 6.25
N GLU A 394 21.93 -4.18 6.91
CA GLU A 394 21.10 -5.21 6.28
C GLU A 394 19.78 -4.60 5.78
N VAL A 395 19.37 -4.99 4.58
CA VAL A 395 18.16 -4.45 3.93
C VAL A 395 16.90 -4.71 4.77
N ARG A 396 16.83 -5.81 5.52
CA ARG A 396 15.66 -6.10 6.40
C ARG A 396 15.40 -5.06 7.48
N ARG A 397 16.41 -4.21 7.81
CA ARG A 397 16.29 -3.14 8.82
C ARG A 397 15.75 -1.83 8.27
N LEU A 398 15.58 -1.74 6.96
CA LEU A 398 15.07 -0.55 6.30
C LEU A 398 13.53 -0.53 6.30
N SER A 399 12.96 0.68 6.25
CA SER A 399 11.54 0.87 5.95
C SER A 399 11.19 0.32 4.55
N GLY A 400 9.91 0.00 4.33
CA GLY A 400 9.45 -0.50 3.03
C GLY A 400 9.80 0.40 1.86
N GLY A 401 9.65 1.71 2.01
CA GLY A 401 10.02 2.68 0.98
C GLY A 401 11.52 2.69 0.68
N ASN A 402 12.37 2.61 1.72
CA ASN A 402 13.82 2.51 1.51
C ASN A 402 14.23 1.17 0.87
N GLN A 403 13.54 0.07 1.20
CA GLN A 403 13.75 -1.21 0.51
C GLN A 403 13.41 -1.11 -0.98
N GLN A 404 12.31 -0.43 -1.34
CA GLN A 404 11.93 -0.22 -2.73
C GLN A 404 12.96 0.64 -3.47
N LYS A 405 13.43 1.71 -2.84
CA LYS A 405 14.52 2.54 -3.39
C LYS A 405 15.81 1.73 -3.62
N VAL A 406 16.13 0.75 -2.76
CA VAL A 406 17.26 -0.18 -2.98
C VAL A 406 17.04 -1.03 -4.23
N GLY A 407 15.81 -1.53 -4.48
CA GLY A 407 15.45 -2.25 -5.70
C GLY A 407 15.66 -1.42 -6.96
N ILE A 408 15.25 -0.15 -6.94
CA ILE A 408 15.45 0.80 -8.05
C ILE A 408 16.95 1.12 -8.20
N ALA A 409 17.66 1.39 -7.09
CA ALA A 409 19.08 1.70 -7.09
C ALA A 409 19.93 0.62 -7.75
N ARG A 410 19.57 -0.65 -7.54
CA ARG A 410 20.21 -1.81 -8.17
C ARG A 410 20.27 -1.65 -9.69
N TRP A 411 19.17 -1.31 -10.31
CA TRP A 411 19.08 -1.18 -11.76
C TRP A 411 19.70 0.12 -12.28
N LEU A 412 19.62 1.21 -11.51
CA LEU A 412 20.36 2.45 -11.85
C LEU A 412 21.86 2.19 -11.96
N VAL A 413 22.43 1.41 -11.07
CA VAL A 413 23.86 1.04 -11.08
C VAL A 413 24.15 0.04 -12.20
N GLY A 414 23.25 -0.90 -12.46
CA GLY A 414 23.35 -1.87 -13.54
C GLY A 414 23.19 -1.26 -14.93
N GLY A 415 22.41 -0.19 -15.07
CA GLY A 415 21.98 0.42 -16.32
C GLY A 415 20.85 -0.35 -17.01
N PHE A 416 19.87 0.37 -17.53
CA PHE A 416 18.73 -0.16 -18.28
C PHE A 416 18.28 0.84 -19.34
N GLN A 417 17.45 0.41 -20.29
CA GLN A 417 16.79 1.25 -21.27
C GLN A 417 15.28 1.33 -21.00
N THR A 418 14.70 0.21 -20.56
CA THR A 418 13.28 0.11 -20.22
C THR A 418 13.11 -0.44 -18.81
N LEU A 419 12.33 0.25 -18.01
CA LEU A 419 12.00 -0.10 -16.63
C LEU A 419 10.56 -0.61 -16.58
N LEU A 420 10.38 -1.86 -16.16
CA LEU A 420 9.09 -2.46 -15.90
C LEU A 420 8.80 -2.33 -14.40
N CYS A 421 7.83 -1.53 -14.02
CA CYS A 421 7.42 -1.32 -12.63
C CYS A 421 6.08 -1.99 -12.39
N PHE A 422 6.07 -3.12 -11.69
CA PHE A 422 4.87 -3.84 -11.34
C PHE A 422 4.47 -3.53 -9.90
N ASP A 423 3.50 -2.64 -9.73
CA ASP A 423 2.97 -2.15 -8.44
C ASP A 423 4.08 -1.73 -7.44
N PRO A 424 4.98 -0.82 -7.85
CA PRO A 424 6.21 -0.52 -7.12
C PRO A 424 5.96 0.18 -5.79
N THR A 425 4.76 0.68 -5.57
CA THR A 425 4.37 1.47 -4.38
C THR A 425 3.43 0.73 -3.44
N ARG A 426 3.17 -0.55 -3.71
CA ARG A 426 2.30 -1.39 -2.88
C ARG A 426 2.75 -1.43 -1.42
N GLY A 427 1.85 -1.01 -0.51
CA GLY A 427 2.12 -0.98 0.93
C GLY A 427 3.21 0.01 1.35
N ILE A 428 3.35 1.10 0.59
CA ILE A 428 4.24 2.22 0.89
C ILE A 428 3.38 3.45 1.25
N ASP A 429 3.89 4.29 2.12
CA ASP A 429 3.20 5.52 2.53
C ASP A 429 3.15 6.58 1.42
N ILE A 430 2.18 7.49 1.50
CA ILE A 430 1.90 8.52 0.49
C ILE A 430 3.12 9.39 0.19
N GLY A 431 3.91 9.78 1.21
CA GLY A 431 5.09 10.61 1.02
C GLY A 431 6.17 9.90 0.21
N THR A 432 6.44 8.64 0.54
CA THR A 432 7.40 7.81 -0.18
C THR A 432 6.89 7.42 -1.57
N LYS A 433 5.58 7.19 -1.77
CA LYS A 433 4.98 6.95 -3.09
C LYS A 433 5.29 8.10 -4.04
N ARG A 434 5.03 9.34 -3.62
CA ARG A 434 5.33 10.53 -4.44
C ARG A 434 6.80 10.65 -4.81
N GLN A 435 7.71 10.35 -3.88
CA GLN A 435 9.15 10.33 -4.17
C GLN A 435 9.52 9.26 -5.23
N ILE A 436 8.89 8.08 -5.17
CA ILE A 436 9.11 7.01 -6.16
C ILE A 436 8.57 7.43 -7.52
N TYR A 437 7.38 8.03 -7.59
CA TYR A 437 6.81 8.51 -8.86
C TYR A 437 7.59 9.70 -9.44
N GLY A 438 8.03 10.64 -8.62
CA GLY A 438 8.94 11.69 -9.03
C GLY A 438 10.23 11.15 -9.66
N LEU A 439 10.81 10.11 -9.02
CA LEU A 439 11.97 9.41 -9.55
C LEU A 439 11.68 8.71 -10.89
N ILE A 440 10.53 8.03 -11.02
CA ILE A 440 10.11 7.37 -12.26
C ILE A 440 9.99 8.39 -13.41
N LYS A 441 9.35 9.54 -13.17
CA LYS A 441 9.28 10.65 -14.13
C LYS A 441 10.66 11.18 -14.50
N GLU A 442 11.55 11.38 -13.51
CA GLU A 442 12.94 11.82 -13.75
C GLU A 442 13.71 10.83 -14.62
N LEU A 443 13.52 9.52 -14.40
CA LEU A 443 14.15 8.48 -15.21
C LEU A 443 13.63 8.47 -16.65
N ALA A 444 12.33 8.65 -16.84
CA ALA A 444 11.74 8.79 -18.16
C ALA A 444 12.24 10.06 -18.87
N ALA A 445 12.20 11.22 -18.22
CA ALA A 445 12.75 12.48 -18.75
C ALA A 445 14.24 12.36 -19.10
N GLY A 446 14.99 11.52 -18.40
CA GLY A 446 16.37 11.15 -18.71
C GLY A 446 16.55 10.22 -19.91
N GLY A 447 15.47 9.92 -20.66
CA GLY A 447 15.48 9.12 -21.89
C GLY A 447 15.23 7.60 -21.69
N SER A 448 14.87 7.16 -20.49
CA SER A 448 14.43 5.77 -20.30
C SER A 448 12.95 5.61 -20.69
N ALA A 449 12.54 4.39 -21.04
CA ALA A 449 11.13 4.04 -21.19
C ALA A 449 10.64 3.35 -19.91
N VAL A 450 9.43 3.65 -19.45
CA VAL A 450 8.86 3.05 -18.23
C VAL A 450 7.47 2.48 -18.51
N LEU A 451 7.26 1.21 -18.20
CA LEU A 451 5.94 0.58 -18.15
C LEU A 451 5.56 0.43 -16.67
N LEU A 452 4.46 1.05 -16.27
CA LEU A 452 4.02 1.11 -14.87
C LEU A 452 2.64 0.49 -14.70
N PHE A 453 2.53 -0.58 -13.93
CA PHE A 453 1.27 -1.06 -13.38
C PHE A 453 1.15 -0.60 -11.93
N THR A 454 -0.03 -0.11 -11.54
CA THR A 454 -0.39 0.18 -10.15
C THR A 454 -1.80 -0.34 -9.86
N SER A 455 -1.98 -0.89 -8.66
CA SER A 455 -3.29 -1.30 -8.15
C SER A 455 -4.15 -0.12 -7.69
N GLU A 456 -3.57 1.08 -7.56
CA GLU A 456 -4.26 2.30 -7.16
C GLU A 456 -4.44 3.23 -8.37
N LEU A 457 -5.62 3.18 -9.01
CA LEU A 457 -5.90 3.89 -10.25
C LEU A 457 -5.61 5.41 -10.22
N PRO A 458 -5.86 6.15 -9.12
CA PRO A 458 -5.51 7.57 -9.05
C PRO A 458 -4.01 7.87 -9.24
N GLU A 459 -3.13 6.88 -9.00
CA GLU A 459 -1.68 7.04 -9.18
C GLU A 459 -1.26 7.15 -10.65
N ILE A 460 -2.10 6.68 -11.57
CA ILE A 460 -1.86 6.76 -13.03
C ILE A 460 -1.74 8.21 -13.48
N GLN A 461 -2.65 9.08 -13.03
CA GLN A 461 -2.59 10.51 -13.35
C GLN A 461 -1.34 11.18 -12.78
N LEU A 462 -0.86 10.70 -11.62
CA LEU A 462 0.33 11.26 -10.96
C LEU A 462 1.63 10.88 -11.66
N ALA A 463 1.70 9.71 -12.29
CA ALA A 463 2.96 9.11 -12.73
C ALA A 463 3.09 9.00 -14.25
N CYS A 464 2.00 8.83 -15.00
CA CYS A 464 2.00 8.41 -16.39
C CYS A 464 1.77 9.55 -17.38
N ASN A 465 2.18 9.34 -18.65
CA ASN A 465 1.86 10.20 -19.78
C ASN A 465 0.55 9.76 -20.44
N ARG A 466 0.38 8.47 -20.62
CA ARG A 466 -0.85 7.80 -21.11
C ARG A 466 -1.02 6.46 -20.42
N VAL A 467 -2.19 5.85 -20.58
CA VAL A 467 -2.54 4.58 -19.95
C VAL A 467 -3.20 3.66 -20.97
N ILE A 468 -2.90 2.38 -20.88
CA ILE A 468 -3.60 1.28 -21.55
C ILE A 468 -4.42 0.52 -20.50
N VAL A 469 -5.63 0.12 -20.86
CA VAL A 469 -6.54 -0.61 -19.98
C VAL A 469 -6.67 -2.05 -20.44
N LEU A 470 -6.44 -3.00 -19.52
CA LEU A 470 -6.62 -4.42 -19.75
C LEU A 470 -7.90 -4.93 -19.11
N PHE A 471 -8.71 -5.65 -19.91
CA PHE A 471 -9.88 -6.39 -19.44
C PHE A 471 -9.98 -7.73 -20.17
N GLY A 472 -10.23 -8.82 -19.42
CA GLY A 472 -10.35 -10.16 -20.00
C GLY A 472 -9.13 -10.60 -20.80
N GLY A 473 -7.94 -10.14 -20.46
CA GLY A 473 -6.70 -10.44 -21.18
C GLY A 473 -6.50 -9.69 -22.50
N ARG A 474 -7.32 -8.68 -22.78
CA ARG A 474 -7.24 -7.83 -23.98
C ARG A 474 -7.02 -6.38 -23.61
N LEU A 475 -6.39 -5.64 -24.51
CA LEU A 475 -6.34 -4.20 -24.43
C LEU A 475 -7.68 -3.65 -24.94
N VAL A 476 -8.44 -2.98 -24.06
CA VAL A 476 -9.77 -2.49 -24.36
C VAL A 476 -9.82 -0.98 -24.59
N ASP A 477 -8.85 -0.25 -24.03
CA ASP A 477 -8.80 1.21 -24.15
C ASP A 477 -7.36 1.73 -24.02
N GLU A 478 -7.11 2.91 -24.62
CA GLU A 478 -5.87 3.66 -24.49
C GLU A 478 -6.19 5.16 -24.47
N MET A 479 -5.76 5.87 -23.42
CA MET A 479 -6.07 7.29 -23.27
C MET A 479 -4.90 8.08 -22.65
N PRO A 480 -4.84 9.42 -22.82
CA PRO A 480 -3.92 10.27 -22.08
C PRO A 480 -4.17 10.15 -20.58
N ALA A 481 -3.10 10.10 -19.77
CA ALA A 481 -3.26 9.96 -18.31
C ALA A 481 -4.02 11.14 -17.67
N ALA A 482 -3.98 12.33 -18.27
CA ALA A 482 -4.72 13.49 -17.80
C ALA A 482 -6.26 13.31 -17.90
N GLU A 483 -6.73 12.49 -18.84
CA GLU A 483 -8.15 12.19 -19.08
C GLU A 483 -8.60 10.92 -18.33
N ALA A 484 -7.66 10.16 -17.82
CA ALA A 484 -7.87 8.87 -17.15
C ALA A 484 -8.26 9.08 -15.68
N ASP A 485 -9.47 9.59 -15.42
CA ASP A 485 -9.98 9.65 -14.05
C ASP A 485 -10.33 8.25 -13.51
N GLU A 486 -10.47 8.12 -12.19
CA GLU A 486 -10.73 6.83 -11.55
C GLU A 486 -12.01 6.17 -12.07
N LYS A 487 -13.04 6.97 -12.38
CA LYS A 487 -14.33 6.48 -12.89
C LYS A 487 -14.19 5.91 -14.31
N ALA A 488 -13.50 6.64 -15.19
CA ALA A 488 -13.22 6.18 -16.56
C ALA A 488 -12.39 4.90 -16.57
N LEU A 489 -11.32 4.85 -15.76
CA LEU A 489 -10.47 3.67 -15.64
C LEU A 489 -11.22 2.46 -15.08
N LEU A 490 -12.04 2.64 -14.04
CA LEU A 490 -12.86 1.56 -13.49
C LEU A 490 -13.87 1.04 -14.51
N ARG A 491 -14.54 1.91 -15.24
CA ARG A 491 -15.49 1.50 -16.29
C ARG A 491 -14.81 0.67 -17.37
N ALA A 492 -13.70 1.16 -17.92
CA ALA A 492 -12.94 0.44 -18.93
C ALA A 492 -12.38 -0.89 -18.40
N ALA A 493 -11.87 -0.92 -17.16
CA ALA A 493 -11.37 -2.13 -16.50
C ALA A 493 -12.47 -3.16 -16.17
N HIS A 494 -13.74 -2.78 -16.23
CA HIS A 494 -14.91 -3.67 -16.17
C HIS A 494 -15.48 -4.01 -17.56
N GLY A 495 -14.89 -3.52 -18.63
CA GLY A 495 -15.35 -3.75 -20.01
C GLY A 495 -16.65 -2.98 -20.36
N LEU A 496 -16.93 -1.89 -19.65
CA LEU A 496 -18.09 -1.03 -19.92
C LEU A 496 -17.71 0.05 -20.93
N PRO A 497 -18.58 0.36 -21.93
CA PRO A 497 -18.32 1.39 -22.93
C PRO A 497 -18.17 2.79 -22.34
N ALA A 498 -17.50 3.70 -23.06
CA ALA A 498 -17.39 5.11 -22.69
C ALA A 498 -18.78 5.77 -22.57
N GLU A 499 -18.94 6.82 -21.74
CA GLU A 499 -20.24 7.48 -21.54
C GLU A 499 -20.82 8.06 -22.84
N ALA A 500 -19.99 8.49 -23.78
CA ALA A 500 -20.41 9.02 -25.09
C ALA A 500 -21.09 7.97 -25.99
N ASP A 501 -20.75 6.69 -25.85
CA ASP A 501 -21.32 5.60 -26.67
C ASP A 501 -22.64 5.08 -26.07
N ALA A 502 -22.84 5.23 -24.76
CA ALA A 502 -24.07 4.80 -24.08
C ALA A 502 -25.28 5.73 -24.36
N GLU A 503 -25.07 6.99 -24.73
CA GLU A 503 -26.13 7.92 -25.11
C GLU A 503 -26.58 7.77 -26.60
N GLN A 504 -25.82 7.01 -27.40
CA GLN A 504 -26.19 6.73 -28.81
C GLN A 504 -26.96 5.41 -29.00
N GLU A 505 -26.96 4.54 -27.98
CA GLU A 505 -27.70 3.24 -27.98
C GLU A 505 -29.02 3.28 -27.18
N ALA A 506 -29.36 4.39 -26.54
CA ALA A 506 -30.62 4.61 -25.81
C ALA A 506 -31.55 5.53 -26.59
#